data_486189ffd7015d4cf72f8fe97f47656a
#
_entry.id   486189ffd7015d4cf72f8fe97f47656a
#
_cell.length_a   1.000
_cell.length_b   1.000
_cell.length_c   1.000
_cell.angle_alpha   90.00
_cell.angle_beta   90.00
_cell.angle_gamma   90.00
#
_symmetry.space_group_name_H-M   'P 1'
#
loop_
_entity.id
_entity.type
_entity.pdbx_description
1 polymer ?
#
loop_
_entity_poly.entity_id
_entity_poly.type
_entity_poly.pdbx_seq_one_letter_code
_entity_poly.pdbx_strand_id
1 'polypeptide(L)'
;MMAAEVDAGKLVLARLWAVGRHPYLAAAIFASPVIAAPGLGKVAVDESWRLYVDPDLVAQWSVDILGSLLVHHAGHLVRDHAGRARNLGVSRHNSKDWALAADAEINDDLVGTGLRLPDSRVVPQELGWTPGRLAEEYFHTEHLETDNEPDCGSGSDSETRDWEMGGTQ
;
A
#
# COMPACT_ATOMS: atom_id res chain seq x y z
N MET A 1 -25.27 -9.64 14.58
CA MET A 1 -24.65 -9.61 13.25
C MET A 1 -23.21 -10.07 13.43
N MET A 2 -22.83 -11.22 12.86
CA MET A 2 -21.44 -11.69 12.96
C MET A 2 -20.55 -10.73 12.17
N ALA A 3 -19.43 -10.31 12.74
CA ALA A 3 -18.43 -9.54 11.99
C ALA A 3 -17.98 -10.39 10.80
N ALA A 4 -17.90 -9.78 9.61
CA ALA A 4 -17.40 -10.48 8.43
C ALA A 4 -15.96 -10.94 8.72
N GLU A 5 -15.73 -12.23 8.63
CA GLU A 5 -14.44 -12.84 8.90
C GLU A 5 -13.62 -12.87 7.60
N VAL A 6 -12.32 -12.56 7.70
CA VAL A 6 -11.44 -12.60 6.53
C VAL A 6 -11.23 -14.06 6.11
N ASP A 7 -11.33 -14.36 4.82
CA ASP A 7 -10.98 -15.66 4.25
C ASP A 7 -9.46 -15.91 4.42
N ALA A 8 -9.12 -16.57 5.53
CA ALA A 8 -7.75 -16.88 5.92
C ALA A 8 -7.06 -17.79 4.89
N GLY A 9 -7.79 -18.73 4.28
CA GLY A 9 -7.24 -19.64 3.27
C GLY A 9 -6.83 -18.87 2.01
N LYS A 10 -7.68 -18.00 1.52
CA LYS A 10 -7.38 -17.16 0.35
C LYS A 10 -6.22 -16.20 0.63
N LEU A 11 -6.15 -15.65 1.84
CA LEU A 11 -5.05 -14.77 2.24
C LEU A 11 -3.71 -15.51 2.27
N VAL A 12 -3.67 -16.76 2.77
CA VAL A 12 -2.48 -17.61 2.72
C VAL A 12 -2.05 -17.85 1.28
N LEU A 13 -2.98 -18.19 0.39
CA LEU A 13 -2.67 -18.37 -1.03
C LEU A 13 -2.12 -17.10 -1.67
N ALA A 14 -2.68 -15.94 -1.35
CA ALA A 14 -2.19 -14.65 -1.82
C ALA A 14 -0.77 -14.34 -1.33
N ARG A 15 -0.47 -14.63 -0.06
CA ARG A 15 0.89 -14.50 0.50
C ARG A 15 1.89 -15.42 -0.22
N LEU A 16 1.53 -16.67 -0.42
CA LEU A 16 2.39 -17.63 -1.14
C LEU A 16 2.60 -17.20 -2.61
N TRP A 17 1.55 -16.73 -3.26
CA TRP A 17 1.64 -16.19 -4.62
C TRP A 17 2.59 -14.99 -4.70
N ALA A 18 2.48 -14.05 -3.76
CA ALA A 18 3.31 -12.86 -3.67
C ALA A 18 4.79 -13.20 -3.44
N VAL A 19 5.07 -14.07 -2.47
CA VAL A 19 6.44 -14.49 -2.12
C VAL A 19 7.08 -15.32 -3.23
N GLY A 20 6.30 -16.12 -3.95
CA GLY A 20 6.81 -16.86 -5.12
C GLY A 20 7.36 -15.95 -6.22
N ARG A 21 6.88 -14.70 -6.29
CA ARG A 21 7.35 -13.70 -7.28
C ARG A 21 8.34 -12.70 -6.71
N HIS A 22 8.19 -12.36 -5.44
CA HIS A 22 9.01 -11.38 -4.73
C HIS A 22 9.55 -11.97 -3.41
N PRO A 23 10.45 -12.96 -3.46
CA PRO A 23 10.91 -13.69 -2.27
C PRO A 23 11.62 -12.81 -1.25
N TYR A 24 12.21 -11.70 -1.67
CA TYR A 24 12.85 -10.74 -0.78
C TYR A 24 11.86 -10.01 0.15
N LEU A 25 10.56 -10.00 -0.18
CA LEU A 25 9.50 -9.42 0.66
C LEU A 25 8.88 -10.45 1.64
N ALA A 26 9.34 -11.70 1.64
CA ALA A 26 8.71 -12.77 2.43
C ALA A 26 8.59 -12.41 3.91
N ALA A 27 9.64 -11.88 4.51
CA ALA A 27 9.63 -11.49 5.92
C ALA A 27 8.54 -10.43 6.21
N ALA A 28 8.43 -9.39 5.40
CA ALA A 28 7.42 -8.35 5.55
C ALA A 28 6.00 -8.89 5.35
N ILE A 29 5.78 -9.68 4.29
CA ILE A 29 4.48 -10.23 3.94
C ILE A 29 3.95 -11.19 5.02
N PHE A 30 4.81 -12.04 5.60
CA PHE A 30 4.39 -13.00 6.62
C PHE A 30 4.41 -12.42 8.05
N ALA A 31 5.24 -11.42 8.35
CA ALA A 31 5.30 -10.81 9.67
C ALA A 31 4.13 -9.86 9.95
N SER A 32 3.48 -9.32 8.93
CA SER A 32 2.37 -8.37 9.09
C SER A 32 1.11 -9.07 9.61
N PRO A 33 0.67 -8.80 10.85
CA PRO A 33 -0.59 -9.32 11.36
C PRO A 33 -1.76 -8.71 10.58
N VAL A 34 -2.78 -9.52 10.35
CA VAL A 34 -3.97 -9.11 9.60
C VAL A 34 -5.06 -8.65 10.55
N ILE A 35 -5.60 -7.49 10.29
CA ILE A 35 -6.73 -6.89 10.99
C ILE A 35 -7.90 -6.82 10.00
N ALA A 36 -9.00 -7.47 10.36
CA ALA A 36 -10.24 -7.33 9.60
C ALA A 36 -10.80 -5.91 9.78
N ALA A 37 -11.07 -5.23 8.69
CA ALA A 37 -11.63 -3.87 8.67
C ALA A 37 -12.85 -3.82 7.74
N PRO A 38 -14.01 -4.34 8.18
CA PRO A 38 -15.23 -4.38 7.37
C PRO A 38 -15.66 -2.98 6.94
N GLY A 39 -15.95 -2.80 5.65
CA GLY A 39 -16.36 -1.51 5.08
C GLY A 39 -15.21 -0.55 4.79
N LEU A 40 -13.94 -0.94 5.01
CA LEU A 40 -12.78 -0.12 4.67
C LEU A 40 -12.66 0.14 3.16
N GLY A 41 -13.11 -0.80 2.34
CA GLY A 41 -13.12 -0.68 0.89
C GLY A 41 -11.74 -0.79 0.22
N LYS A 42 -10.71 -1.22 0.95
CA LYS A 42 -9.33 -1.32 0.48
C LYS A 42 -8.48 -2.26 1.34
N VAL A 43 -7.21 -2.38 0.94
CA VAL A 43 -6.12 -2.89 1.78
C VAL A 43 -5.25 -1.70 2.19
N ALA A 44 -4.75 -1.70 3.42
CA ALA A 44 -3.85 -0.66 3.94
C ALA A 44 -2.87 -1.24 4.96
N VAL A 45 -1.80 -0.49 5.26
CA VAL A 45 -0.83 -0.84 6.30
C VAL A 45 -0.58 0.35 7.21
N ASP A 46 -0.31 0.08 8.49
CA ASP A 46 0.13 1.11 9.42
C ASP A 46 1.64 1.03 9.72
N GLU A 47 2.14 2.02 10.44
CA GLU A 47 3.55 2.09 10.85
C GLU A 47 3.99 0.94 11.76
N SER A 48 3.05 0.26 12.40
CA SER A 48 3.31 -0.93 13.23
C SER A 48 3.29 -2.23 12.43
N TRP A 49 3.29 -2.15 11.10
CA TRP A 49 3.27 -3.29 10.17
C TRP A 49 2.00 -4.14 10.25
N ARG A 50 0.88 -3.57 10.70
CA ARG A 50 -0.42 -4.24 10.66
C ARG A 50 -1.07 -4.05 9.30
N LEU A 51 -1.59 -5.13 8.74
CA LEU A 51 -2.27 -5.16 7.45
C LEU A 51 -3.79 -5.13 7.68
N TYR A 52 -4.43 -4.06 7.29
CA TYR A 52 -5.88 -3.90 7.34
C TYR A 52 -6.48 -4.36 6.04
N VAL A 53 -7.47 -5.24 6.11
CA VAL A 53 -8.14 -5.80 4.94
C VAL A 53 -9.65 -5.75 5.10
N ASP A 54 -10.35 -5.34 4.05
CA ASP A 54 -11.81 -5.46 4.00
C ASP A 54 -12.18 -6.90 3.62
N PRO A 55 -12.91 -7.64 4.48
CA PRO A 55 -13.31 -9.02 4.21
C PRO A 55 -14.09 -9.18 2.91
N ASP A 56 -14.96 -8.23 2.57
CA ASP A 56 -15.77 -8.28 1.35
C ASP A 56 -14.90 -8.18 0.09
N LEU A 57 -13.86 -7.35 0.12
CA LEU A 57 -12.91 -7.27 -0.99
C LEU A 57 -12.03 -8.51 -1.08
N VAL A 58 -11.59 -9.06 0.04
CA VAL A 58 -10.86 -10.34 0.04
C VAL A 58 -11.70 -11.44 -0.58
N ALA A 59 -13.00 -11.49 -0.29
CA ALA A 59 -13.91 -12.47 -0.91
C ALA A 59 -14.05 -12.29 -2.43
N GLN A 60 -14.07 -11.04 -2.92
CA GLN A 60 -14.30 -10.71 -4.32
C GLN A 60 -13.04 -10.83 -5.20
N TRP A 61 -11.88 -10.42 -4.69
CA TRP A 61 -10.64 -10.38 -5.46
C TRP A 61 -10.06 -11.78 -5.69
N SER A 62 -9.40 -11.94 -6.84
CA SER A 62 -8.60 -13.12 -7.12
C SER A 62 -7.30 -13.12 -6.29
N VAL A 63 -6.69 -14.29 -6.17
CA VAL A 63 -5.44 -14.48 -5.41
C VAL A 63 -4.30 -13.61 -5.96
N ASP A 64 -4.22 -13.45 -7.27
CA ASP A 64 -3.18 -12.65 -7.93
C ASP A 64 -3.36 -11.14 -7.70
N ILE A 65 -4.59 -10.62 -7.69
CA ILE A 65 -4.87 -9.22 -7.33
C ILE A 65 -4.53 -8.99 -5.86
N LEU A 66 -5.02 -9.85 -4.97
CA LEU A 66 -4.74 -9.73 -3.54
C LEU A 66 -3.24 -9.85 -3.26
N GLY A 67 -2.55 -10.81 -3.89
CA GLY A 67 -1.10 -10.97 -3.78
C GLY A 67 -0.32 -9.76 -4.30
N SER A 68 -0.77 -9.14 -5.39
CA SER A 68 -0.17 -7.91 -5.92
C SER A 68 -0.29 -6.74 -4.94
N LEU A 69 -1.44 -6.60 -4.28
CA LEU A 69 -1.65 -5.59 -3.23
C LEU A 69 -0.77 -5.85 -2.01
N LEU A 70 -0.57 -7.12 -1.61
CA LEU A 70 0.36 -7.46 -0.53
C LEU A 70 1.80 -7.06 -0.87
N VAL A 71 2.26 -7.27 -2.11
CA VAL A 71 3.58 -6.82 -2.57
C VAL A 71 3.70 -5.30 -2.50
N HIS A 72 2.69 -4.57 -2.99
CA HIS A 72 2.67 -3.12 -2.96
C HIS A 72 2.77 -2.57 -1.52
N HIS A 73 1.90 -3.06 -0.62
CA HIS A 73 1.90 -2.59 0.77
C HIS A 73 3.15 -2.99 1.55
N ALA A 74 3.69 -4.21 1.33
CA ALA A 74 4.99 -4.59 1.86
C ALA A 74 6.11 -3.66 1.35
N GLY A 75 5.97 -3.16 0.12
CA GLY A 75 6.86 -2.18 -0.47
C GLY A 75 6.98 -0.89 0.34
N HIS A 76 5.85 -0.35 0.85
CA HIS A 76 5.87 0.82 1.74
C HIS A 76 6.66 0.56 3.02
N LEU A 77 6.42 -0.60 3.65
CA LEU A 77 7.03 -0.96 4.93
C LEU A 77 8.54 -1.17 4.80
N VAL A 78 8.97 -1.93 3.79
CA VAL A 78 10.39 -2.25 3.58
C VAL A 78 11.20 -1.00 3.18
N ARG A 79 10.58 -0.06 2.45
CA ARG A 79 11.21 1.21 2.07
C ARG A 79 11.15 2.27 3.17
N ASP A 80 10.47 1.97 4.27
CA ASP A 80 10.25 2.92 5.39
C ASP A 80 9.66 4.26 4.91
N HIS A 81 8.65 4.21 4.05
CA HIS A 81 8.03 5.43 3.52
C HIS A 81 7.48 6.33 4.62
N ALA A 82 6.92 5.78 5.68
CA ALA A 82 6.46 6.56 6.84
C ALA A 82 7.60 7.29 7.55
N GLY A 83 8.71 6.63 7.82
CA GLY A 83 9.90 7.26 8.43
C GLY A 83 10.50 8.33 7.53
N ARG A 84 10.57 8.07 6.23
CA ARG A 84 11.03 9.03 5.23
C ARG A 84 10.11 10.24 5.14
N ALA A 85 8.78 10.05 5.19
CA ALA A 85 7.81 11.14 5.27
C ALA A 85 8.04 12.05 6.49
N ARG A 86 8.22 11.45 7.67
CA ARG A 86 8.54 12.22 8.89
C ARG A 86 9.82 13.03 8.75
N ASN A 87 10.86 12.44 8.18
CA ASN A 87 12.15 13.11 7.99
C ASN A 87 12.07 14.32 7.06
N LEU A 88 11.11 14.30 6.12
CA LEU A 88 10.83 15.42 5.22
C LEU A 88 9.85 16.44 5.79
N GLY A 89 9.29 16.19 6.96
CA GLY A 89 8.26 17.05 7.54
C GLY A 89 6.90 16.96 6.81
N VAL A 90 6.61 15.81 6.22
CA VAL A 90 5.29 15.55 5.63
C VAL A 90 4.22 15.68 6.72
N SER A 91 3.14 16.35 6.39
CA SER A 91 2.01 16.63 7.27
C SER A 91 0.70 16.44 6.51
N ARG A 92 -0.44 16.59 7.17
CA ARG A 92 -1.77 16.49 6.54
C ARG A 92 -1.94 17.40 5.31
N HIS A 93 -1.19 18.49 5.22
CA HIS A 93 -1.31 19.43 4.11
C HIS A 93 -0.68 18.93 2.80
N ASN A 94 0.31 18.07 2.89
CA ASN A 94 1.06 17.54 1.74
C ASN A 94 1.22 16.02 1.75
N SER A 95 0.52 15.31 2.65
CA SER A 95 0.56 13.84 2.73
C SER A 95 0.03 13.17 1.47
N LYS A 96 -0.92 13.80 0.77
CA LYS A 96 -1.41 13.32 -0.52
C LYS A 96 -0.31 13.30 -1.58
N ASP A 97 0.46 14.38 -1.69
CA ASP A 97 1.56 14.48 -2.66
C ASP A 97 2.65 13.46 -2.34
N TRP A 98 2.94 13.26 -1.04
CA TRP A 98 3.86 12.23 -0.62
C TRP A 98 3.34 10.82 -0.93
N ALA A 99 2.07 10.53 -0.68
CA ALA A 99 1.46 9.23 -0.98
C ALA A 99 1.55 8.90 -2.47
N LEU A 100 1.30 9.88 -3.34
CA LEU A 100 1.47 9.75 -4.79
C LEU A 100 2.94 9.43 -5.16
N ALA A 101 3.88 10.14 -4.56
CA ALA A 101 5.31 9.93 -4.79
C ALA A 101 5.80 8.55 -4.30
N ALA A 102 5.34 8.13 -3.12
CA ALA A 102 5.66 6.83 -2.54
C ALA A 102 5.08 5.66 -3.37
N ASP A 103 3.84 5.81 -3.84
CA ASP A 103 3.21 4.84 -4.74
C ASP A 103 3.94 4.77 -6.08
N ALA A 104 4.34 5.93 -6.63
CA ALA A 104 5.09 6.00 -7.88
C ALA A 104 6.42 5.23 -7.79
N GLU A 105 7.17 5.39 -6.69
CA GLU A 105 8.42 4.65 -6.46
C GLU A 105 8.19 3.13 -6.45
N ILE A 106 7.18 2.66 -5.72
CA ILE A 106 6.88 1.22 -5.65
C ILE A 106 6.40 0.69 -6.99
N ASN A 107 5.43 1.36 -7.59
CA ASN A 107 4.77 0.87 -8.79
C ASN A 107 5.69 0.92 -10.02
N ASP A 108 6.66 1.84 -10.03
CA ASP A 108 7.72 1.88 -11.05
C ASP A 108 8.52 0.57 -11.07
N ASP A 109 8.93 0.08 -9.90
CA ASP A 109 9.63 -1.18 -9.76
C ASP A 109 8.77 -2.40 -10.10
N LEU A 110 7.44 -2.26 -10.03
CA LEU A 110 6.50 -3.35 -10.30
C LEU A 110 6.02 -3.42 -11.75
N VAL A 111 6.24 -2.39 -12.54
CA VAL A 111 5.90 -2.38 -13.97
C VAL A 111 6.66 -3.51 -14.68
N GLY A 112 5.91 -4.31 -15.45
CA GLY A 112 6.47 -5.42 -16.20
C GLY A 112 6.76 -6.70 -15.40
N THR A 113 6.52 -6.71 -14.10
CA THR A 113 6.71 -7.92 -13.25
C THR A 113 5.52 -8.89 -13.26
N GLY A 114 4.45 -8.56 -14.00
CA GLY A 114 3.24 -9.36 -14.07
C GLY A 114 2.30 -9.20 -12.88
N LEU A 115 2.51 -8.20 -12.03
CA LEU A 115 1.59 -7.85 -10.96
C LEU A 115 0.35 -7.14 -11.51
N ARG A 116 -0.79 -7.41 -10.88
CA ARG A 116 -2.09 -6.83 -11.24
C ARG A 116 -2.52 -5.85 -10.16
N LEU A 117 -2.11 -4.60 -10.32
CA LEU A 117 -2.56 -3.50 -9.46
C LEU A 117 -3.89 -2.93 -9.97
N PRO A 118 -4.71 -2.31 -9.09
CA PRO A 118 -5.93 -1.61 -9.49
C PRO A 118 -5.68 -0.54 -10.57
N ASP A 119 -6.71 -0.20 -11.34
CA ASP A 119 -6.61 0.82 -12.40
C ASP A 119 -6.30 2.23 -11.86
N SER A 120 -6.61 2.47 -10.57
CA SER A 120 -6.27 3.72 -9.87
C SER A 120 -4.81 3.82 -9.42
N ARG A 121 -3.97 2.85 -9.77
CA ARG A 121 -2.54 2.87 -9.42
C ARG A 121 -1.81 4.10 -9.97
N VAL A 122 -0.84 4.56 -9.23
CA VAL A 122 0.07 5.64 -9.66
C VAL A 122 1.30 5.00 -10.29
N VAL A 123 1.51 5.22 -11.58
CA VAL A 123 2.67 4.72 -12.32
C VAL A 123 3.35 5.90 -13.01
N PRO A 124 4.65 6.15 -12.76
CA PRO A 124 5.36 7.31 -13.31
C PRO A 124 5.22 7.44 -14.82
N GLN A 125 5.35 6.33 -15.55
CA GLN A 125 5.29 6.32 -17.01
C GLN A 125 3.91 6.77 -17.54
N GLU A 126 2.82 6.42 -16.84
CA GLU A 126 1.46 6.81 -17.21
C GLU A 126 1.18 8.30 -16.90
N LEU A 127 1.94 8.88 -15.96
CA LEU A 127 1.84 10.28 -15.57
C LEU A 127 2.80 11.19 -16.34
N GLY A 128 3.64 10.65 -17.22
CA GLY A 128 4.67 11.39 -17.92
C GLY A 128 5.86 11.79 -17.03
N TRP A 129 6.00 11.16 -15.85
CA TRP A 129 7.14 11.36 -14.98
C TRP A 129 8.34 10.52 -15.42
N THR A 130 9.54 10.98 -15.11
CA THR A 130 10.75 10.20 -15.36
C THR A 130 10.80 9.02 -14.40
N PRO A 131 10.86 7.77 -14.89
CA PRO A 131 10.95 6.59 -14.03
C PRO A 131 12.31 6.48 -13.32
N GLY A 132 12.41 5.57 -12.35
CA GLY A 132 13.63 5.23 -11.65
C GLY A 132 14.07 6.24 -10.58
N ARG A 133 13.12 7.03 -10.05
CA ARG A 133 13.39 8.01 -8.99
C ARG A 133 12.89 7.53 -7.63
N LEU A 134 13.46 8.11 -6.57
CA LEU A 134 12.98 7.94 -5.19
C LEU A 134 11.72 8.79 -4.94
N ALA A 135 10.96 8.40 -3.92
CA ALA A 135 9.75 9.14 -3.53
C ALA A 135 10.05 10.62 -3.22
N GLU A 136 11.18 10.91 -2.57
CA GLU A 136 11.62 12.29 -2.29
C GLU A 136 11.80 13.11 -3.58
N GLU A 137 12.32 12.50 -4.62
CA GLU A 137 12.55 13.19 -5.89
C GLU A 137 11.22 13.49 -6.58
N TYR A 138 10.28 12.53 -6.61
CA TYR A 138 8.93 12.76 -7.11
C TYR A 138 8.19 13.82 -6.31
N PHE A 139 8.27 13.75 -4.99
CA PHE A 139 7.61 14.69 -4.06
C PHE A 139 8.04 16.14 -4.26
N HIS A 140 9.30 16.38 -4.61
CA HIS A 140 9.84 17.73 -4.80
C HIS A 140 9.69 18.27 -6.22
N THR A 141 9.60 17.39 -7.22
CA THR A 141 9.69 17.82 -8.62
C THR A 141 8.38 17.72 -9.39
N GLU A 142 7.47 16.86 -8.94
CA GLU A 142 6.24 16.59 -9.66
C GLU A 142 5.04 17.14 -8.90
N HIS A 143 4.27 17.99 -9.58
CA HIS A 143 2.98 18.47 -9.09
C HIS A 143 1.91 17.92 -9.99
N LEU A 144 1.00 17.13 -9.43
CA LEU A 144 -0.13 16.60 -10.17
C LEU A 144 -1.44 16.96 -9.49
N GLU A 145 -2.28 17.61 -10.27
CA GLU A 145 -3.71 17.56 -10.02
C GLU A 145 -4.21 16.21 -10.56
N THR A 146 -4.36 15.23 -9.70
CA THR A 146 -4.97 13.95 -10.04
C THR A 146 -6.13 13.68 -9.10
N ASP A 147 -7.19 13.09 -9.64
CA ASP A 147 -8.30 12.57 -8.85
C ASP A 147 -7.93 11.28 -8.10
N ASN A 148 -6.76 10.69 -8.39
CA ASN A 148 -6.26 9.55 -7.66
C ASN A 148 -5.80 10.01 -6.28
N GLU A 149 -6.39 9.40 -5.25
CA GLU A 149 -6.03 9.61 -3.85
C GLU A 149 -5.60 8.28 -3.25
N PRO A 150 -4.33 7.86 -3.46
CA PRO A 150 -3.85 6.66 -2.83
C PRO A 150 -3.90 6.84 -1.31
N ASP A 151 -4.52 5.89 -0.64
CA ASP A 151 -4.55 5.84 0.81
C ASP A 151 -4.17 4.43 1.27
N CYS A 152 -2.87 4.23 1.38
CA CYS A 152 -2.26 2.98 1.82
C CYS A 152 -2.11 2.89 3.35
N GLY A 153 -2.56 3.89 4.10
CA GLY A 153 -2.46 3.97 5.55
C GLY A 153 -1.18 4.66 6.05
N SER A 154 -1.04 4.77 7.37
CA SER A 154 0.10 5.48 7.99
C SER A 154 1.45 4.84 7.70
N GLY A 155 1.48 3.58 7.29
CA GLY A 155 2.70 2.92 6.81
C GLY A 155 3.29 3.53 5.54
N SER A 156 2.50 4.34 4.81
CA SER A 156 2.98 5.04 3.60
C SER A 156 3.40 6.50 3.88
N ASP A 157 2.70 7.22 4.76
CA ASP A 157 2.86 8.68 4.91
C ASP A 157 2.98 9.18 6.35
N SER A 158 2.94 8.27 7.35
CA SER A 158 3.02 8.59 8.77
C SER A 158 1.79 9.29 9.37
N GLU A 159 0.75 9.51 8.60
CA GLU A 159 -0.49 10.11 9.09
C GLU A 159 -1.47 9.01 9.55
N THR A 160 -1.69 8.89 10.87
CA THR A 160 -2.60 7.89 11.44
C THR A 160 -4.05 8.16 11.03
N ARG A 161 -4.77 7.12 10.60
CA ARG A 161 -6.20 7.18 10.26
C ARG A 161 -7.05 6.76 11.45
N ASP A 162 -8.30 7.24 11.48
CA ASP A 162 -9.25 6.92 12.57
C ASP A 162 -9.59 5.41 12.63
N TRP A 163 -9.49 4.69 11.52
CA TRP A 163 -9.72 3.26 11.45
C TRP A 163 -8.50 2.41 11.84
N GLU A 164 -7.33 3.01 12.03
CA GLU A 164 -6.14 2.31 12.49
C GLU A 164 -6.18 2.05 14.00
N MET A 165 -5.63 0.94 14.46
CA MET A 165 -5.49 0.64 15.88
C MET A 165 -4.58 1.68 16.55
N GLY A 166 -5.12 2.44 17.49
CA GLY A 166 -4.43 3.55 18.15
C GLY A 166 -4.71 4.91 17.53
N GLY A 167 -5.51 4.98 16.47
CA GLY A 167 -6.08 6.23 15.99
C GLY A 167 -6.98 6.87 17.06
N THR A 168 -6.99 8.20 17.14
CA THR A 168 -7.91 8.93 18.01
C THR A 168 -9.34 8.76 17.49
N GLN A 169 -10.21 8.18 18.35
CA GLN A 169 -11.65 8.17 18.15
C GLN A 169 -12.21 9.57 18.38
#